data_278a7b239b5b0dabedbfa456249289e2
#
_entry.id   278a7b239b5b0dabedbfa456249289e2
#
_cell.length_a   1.000
_cell.length_b   1.000
_cell.length_c   1.000
_cell.angle_alpha   90.00
_cell.angle_beta   90.00
_cell.angle_gamma   90.00
#
_symmetry.space_group_name_H-M   'P 1'
#
loop_
_entity.id
_entity.type
_entity.pdbx_description
1 polymer ?
#
loop_
_entity_poly.entity_id
_entity_poly.type
_entity_poly.pdbx_seq_one_letter_code
_entity_poly.pdbx_strand_id
1 'polypeptide(L)'
;DSKGKLKIFCMNIEALSTTRGFKGATEFLYHHPNNIAIIDESTTIKNHKAIRTKNVLKLASYSKYRRILTGSPVTKSPLDLYTQCNFLDDKHLGFSSFYTFRNRYCVTHKLDLGGGKYTEIPKYYVHIKELEEKLSKFSYRVTKDECLDLPKKLYSKRYIDMNEDQEKFYEQLRI
;
A
#
# COMPACT_ATOMS: atom_id res chain seq x y z
N ASP A 1 4.30 22.74 30.75
CA ASP A 1 3.44 21.71 31.35
C ASP A 1 2.41 21.25 30.29
N SER A 2 2.67 20.12 29.60
CA SER A 2 1.83 19.66 28.49
C SER A 2 0.94 18.46 28.87
N LYS A 3 0.65 18.30 30.16
CA LYS A 3 -0.28 17.26 30.63
C LYS A 3 -1.68 17.53 30.06
N GLY A 4 -2.24 16.55 29.38
CA GLY A 4 -3.60 16.61 28.82
C GLY A 4 -3.74 17.21 27.42
N LYS A 5 -2.66 17.62 26.74
CA LYS A 5 -2.72 18.11 25.35
C LYS A 5 -2.47 16.98 24.34
N LEU A 6 -3.26 16.95 23.27
CA LEU A 6 -3.01 16.08 22.13
C LEU A 6 -1.69 16.49 21.46
N LYS A 7 -0.80 15.53 21.27
CA LYS A 7 0.45 15.71 20.53
C LYS A 7 0.36 14.98 19.21
N ILE A 8 0.64 15.67 18.13
CA ILE A 8 0.60 15.10 16.78
C ILE A 8 1.99 15.23 16.17
N PHE A 9 2.50 14.10 15.65
CA PHE A 9 3.72 14.03 14.87
C PHE A 9 3.35 13.64 13.44
N CYS A 10 3.55 14.58 12.51
CA CYS A 10 3.29 14.34 11.09
C CYS A 10 4.61 14.28 10.33
N MET A 11 4.71 13.33 9.41
CA MET A 11 5.86 13.20 8.54
C MET A 11 5.46 12.62 7.19
N ASN A 12 6.25 12.91 6.16
CA ASN A 12 6.14 12.21 4.90
C ASN A 12 6.59 10.76 5.08
N ILE A 13 5.82 9.81 4.56
CA ILE A 13 6.11 8.39 4.67
C ILE A 13 7.43 8.00 3.99
N GLU A 14 7.88 8.77 2.98
CA GLU A 14 9.18 8.60 2.32
C GLU A 14 10.35 8.76 3.30
N ALA A 15 10.21 9.61 4.31
CA ALA A 15 11.24 9.82 5.32
C ALA A 15 11.56 8.56 6.11
N LEU A 16 10.63 7.59 6.18
CA LEU A 16 10.87 6.28 6.80
C LEU A 16 11.83 5.39 5.99
N SER A 17 12.23 5.79 4.79
CA SER A 17 13.34 5.18 4.07
C SER A 17 14.71 5.59 4.62
N THR A 18 14.77 6.63 5.45
CA THR A 18 16.00 7.17 6.04
C THR A 18 16.14 6.79 7.50
N THR A 19 17.38 6.67 7.96
CA THR A 19 17.68 6.41 9.38
C THR A 19 17.15 7.52 10.28
N ARG A 20 17.29 8.79 9.88
CA ARG A 20 16.83 9.95 10.65
C ARG A 20 15.32 9.96 10.83
N GLY A 21 14.57 9.72 9.75
CA GLY A 21 13.10 9.69 9.79
C GLY A 21 12.58 8.53 10.63
N PHE A 22 13.17 7.35 10.48
CA PHE A 22 12.80 6.20 11.30
C PHE A 22 13.08 6.42 12.78
N LYS A 23 14.26 6.97 13.12
CA LYS A 23 14.64 7.29 14.51
C LYS A 23 13.68 8.29 15.13
N GLY A 24 13.38 9.41 14.45
CA GLY A 24 12.46 10.43 14.97
C GLY A 24 11.04 9.89 15.23
N ALA A 25 10.52 9.06 14.31
CA ALA A 25 9.22 8.43 14.50
C ALA A 25 9.23 7.44 15.67
N THR A 26 10.29 6.62 15.80
CA THR A 26 10.44 5.67 16.91
C THR A 26 10.54 6.37 18.26
N GLU A 27 11.33 7.43 18.35
CA GLU A 27 11.47 8.25 19.58
C GLU A 27 10.13 8.86 19.99
N PHE A 28 9.38 9.43 19.04
CA PHE A 28 8.06 9.97 19.33
C PHE A 28 7.11 8.92 19.89
N LEU A 29 7.01 7.75 19.25
CA LEU A 29 6.13 6.66 19.69
C LEU A 29 6.57 6.10 21.06
N TYR A 30 7.86 5.95 21.29
CA TYR A 30 8.43 5.45 22.53
C TYR A 30 8.09 6.36 23.73
N HIS A 31 8.20 7.68 23.55
CA HIS A 31 7.87 8.65 24.60
C HIS A 31 6.37 8.85 24.81
N HIS A 32 5.53 8.31 23.94
CA HIS A 32 4.08 8.43 24.00
C HIS A 32 3.41 7.05 23.89
N PRO A 33 3.47 6.20 24.93
CA PRO A 33 3.04 4.80 24.84
C PRO A 33 1.53 4.63 24.59
N ASN A 34 0.70 5.63 24.92
CA ASN A 34 -0.72 5.65 24.58
C ASN A 34 -0.94 6.41 23.28
N ASN A 35 -0.47 5.84 22.17
CA ASN A 35 -0.45 6.44 20.86
C ASN A 35 -1.28 5.68 19.83
N ILE A 36 -1.55 6.35 18.72
CA ILE A 36 -2.07 5.76 17.48
C ILE A 36 -1.16 6.13 16.31
N ALA A 37 -0.76 5.15 15.53
CA ALA A 37 -0.09 5.36 14.25
C ALA A 37 -1.11 5.26 13.11
N ILE A 38 -1.15 6.29 12.28
CA ILE A 38 -2.06 6.35 11.12
C ILE A 38 -1.22 6.49 9.86
N ILE A 39 -1.49 5.66 8.86
CA ILE A 39 -0.89 5.78 7.54
C ILE A 39 -1.98 6.20 6.57
N ASP A 40 -1.81 7.37 6.00
CA ASP A 40 -2.61 7.83 4.86
C ASP A 40 -1.97 7.32 3.55
N GLU A 41 -2.79 7.01 2.57
CA GLU A 41 -2.37 6.38 1.31
C GLU A 41 -1.50 5.13 1.53
N SER A 42 -2.05 4.16 2.27
CA SER A 42 -1.32 2.95 2.69
C SER A 42 -0.80 2.07 1.54
N THR A 43 -1.24 2.30 0.31
CA THR A 43 -0.65 1.66 -0.89
C THR A 43 0.83 1.96 -1.05
N THR A 44 1.34 3.02 -0.42
CA THR A 44 2.77 3.38 -0.38
C THR A 44 3.64 2.33 0.31
N ILE A 45 3.06 1.48 1.17
CA ILE A 45 3.76 0.38 1.87
C ILE A 45 3.47 -1.01 1.31
N LYS A 46 2.87 -1.15 0.13
CA LYS A 46 2.53 -2.45 -0.47
C LYS A 46 3.72 -3.34 -0.81
N ASN A 47 4.89 -2.76 -1.07
CA ASN A 47 6.09 -3.52 -1.41
C ASN A 47 6.80 -4.01 -0.15
N HIS A 48 6.67 -5.29 0.16
CA HIS A 48 7.28 -5.93 1.34
C HIS A 48 8.82 -5.88 1.37
N LYS A 49 9.49 -5.67 0.23
CA LYS A 49 10.95 -5.57 0.13
C LYS A 49 11.48 -4.16 0.39
N ALA A 50 10.65 -3.13 0.24
CA ALA A 50 11.07 -1.74 0.40
C ALA A 50 11.51 -1.42 1.83
N ILE A 51 12.58 -0.63 1.97
CA ILE A 51 13.12 -0.20 3.27
C ILE A 51 12.03 0.52 4.08
N ARG A 52 11.30 1.44 3.43
CA ARG A 52 10.15 2.14 4.02
C ARG A 52 9.15 1.19 4.65
N THR A 53 8.71 0.18 3.91
CA THR A 53 7.74 -0.81 4.40
C THR A 53 8.26 -1.57 5.60
N LYS A 54 9.51 -2.03 5.54
CA LYS A 54 10.15 -2.73 6.68
C LYS A 54 10.21 -1.84 7.92
N ASN A 55 10.54 -0.57 7.76
CA ASN A 55 10.59 0.38 8.86
C ASN A 55 9.20 0.70 9.42
N VAL A 56 8.19 0.84 8.56
CA VAL A 56 6.79 1.00 8.98
C VAL A 56 6.31 -0.20 9.80
N LEU A 57 6.59 -1.41 9.36
CA LEU A 57 6.23 -2.63 10.11
C LEU A 57 6.97 -2.72 11.45
N LYS A 58 8.21 -2.23 11.53
CA LYS A 58 8.91 -2.11 12.83
C LYS A 58 8.26 -1.07 13.74
N LEU A 59 7.80 0.08 13.20
CA LEU A 59 7.09 1.09 13.99
C LEU A 59 5.76 0.56 14.55
N ALA A 60 5.14 -0.41 13.90
CA ALA A 60 3.91 -1.04 14.38
C ALA A 60 4.08 -1.62 15.81
N SER A 61 5.27 -2.15 16.17
CA SER A 61 5.54 -2.69 17.51
C SER A 61 5.60 -1.62 18.61
N TYR A 62 5.83 -0.36 18.27
CA TYR A 62 5.81 0.79 19.18
C TYR A 62 4.45 1.48 19.25
N SER A 63 3.48 1.03 18.45
CA SER A 63 2.17 1.67 18.33
C SER A 63 1.11 0.85 19.03
N LYS A 64 0.41 1.49 19.98
CA LYS A 64 -0.69 0.84 20.71
C LYS A 64 -1.90 0.61 19.80
N TYR A 65 -2.24 1.59 18.97
CA TYR A 65 -3.32 1.52 18.00
C TYR A 65 -2.77 1.83 16.60
N ARG A 66 -3.37 1.23 15.59
CA ARG A 66 -2.94 1.39 14.20
C ARG A 66 -4.13 1.56 13.29
N ARG A 67 -4.01 2.43 12.30
CA ARG A 67 -5.02 2.64 11.26
C ARG A 67 -4.33 2.88 9.91
N ILE A 68 -4.99 2.49 8.87
CA ILE A 68 -4.61 2.82 7.50
C ILE A 68 -5.80 3.43 6.78
N LEU A 69 -5.52 4.36 5.89
CA LEU A 69 -6.48 5.01 5.01
C LEU A 69 -5.99 4.83 3.57
N THR A 70 -6.90 4.51 2.67
CA THR A 70 -6.59 4.44 1.24
C THR A 70 -7.87 4.43 0.40
N GLY A 71 -7.86 5.11 -0.71
CA GLY A 71 -8.94 5.06 -1.69
C GLY A 71 -8.94 3.78 -2.55
N SER A 72 -7.79 3.08 -2.64
CA SER A 72 -7.64 1.85 -3.43
C SER A 72 -6.57 0.94 -2.82
N PRO A 73 -6.93 0.03 -1.91
CA PRO A 73 -5.96 -0.82 -1.22
C PRO A 73 -5.26 -1.82 -2.15
N VAL A 74 -5.91 -2.18 -3.24
CA VAL A 74 -5.38 -3.05 -4.30
C VAL A 74 -5.14 -2.22 -5.54
N THR A 75 -3.87 -2.06 -5.94
CA THR A 75 -3.51 -1.28 -7.13
C THR A 75 -3.10 -2.14 -8.32
N LYS A 76 -2.39 -3.23 -8.07
CA LYS A 76 -1.92 -4.15 -9.12
C LYS A 76 -2.37 -5.58 -8.86
N SER A 77 -2.37 -6.00 -7.61
CA SER A 77 -2.70 -7.38 -7.26
C SER A 77 -3.22 -7.49 -5.82
N PRO A 78 -3.97 -8.54 -5.49
CA PRO A 78 -4.37 -8.84 -4.11
C PRO A 78 -3.19 -8.96 -3.14
N LEU A 79 -1.99 -9.22 -3.65
CA LEU A 79 -0.78 -9.32 -2.84
C LEU A 79 -0.35 -7.98 -2.22
N ASP A 80 -0.85 -6.85 -2.77
CA ASP A 80 -0.64 -5.50 -2.23
C ASP A 80 -1.21 -5.35 -0.80
N LEU A 81 -2.15 -6.22 -0.41
CA LEU A 81 -2.81 -6.17 0.89
C LEU A 81 -1.94 -6.70 2.04
N TYR A 82 -0.99 -7.58 1.77
CA TYR A 82 -0.26 -8.28 2.82
C TYR A 82 0.37 -7.32 3.83
N THR A 83 1.20 -6.40 3.36
CA THR A 83 1.94 -5.47 4.24
C THR A 83 1.04 -4.41 4.87
N GLN A 84 -0.02 -4.00 4.18
CA GLN A 84 -1.01 -3.06 4.69
C GLN A 84 -1.77 -3.68 5.89
N CYS A 85 -2.24 -4.92 5.74
CA CYS A 85 -2.89 -5.65 6.82
C CYS A 85 -1.93 -6.02 7.95
N ASN A 86 -0.69 -6.39 7.63
CA ASN A 86 0.33 -6.72 8.61
C ASN A 86 0.72 -5.51 9.48
N PHE A 87 0.66 -4.30 8.95
CA PHE A 87 0.82 -3.10 9.76
C PHE A 87 -0.31 -2.93 10.78
N LEU A 88 -1.55 -3.30 10.45
CA LEU A 88 -2.67 -3.24 11.38
C LEU A 88 -2.53 -4.28 12.49
N ASP A 89 -2.40 -5.53 12.10
CA ASP A 89 -2.13 -6.66 12.98
C ASP A 89 -1.61 -7.83 12.12
N ASP A 90 -0.51 -8.45 12.53
CA ASP A 90 0.09 -9.58 11.84
C ASP A 90 -0.78 -10.84 11.88
N LYS A 91 -1.76 -10.89 12.78
CA LYS A 91 -2.70 -12.00 12.95
C LYS A 91 -3.94 -11.88 12.06
N HIS A 92 -4.28 -10.70 11.55
CA HIS A 92 -5.52 -10.48 10.79
C HIS A 92 -5.64 -11.40 9.57
N LEU A 93 -4.58 -11.56 8.80
CA LEU A 93 -4.58 -12.45 7.65
C LEU A 93 -4.22 -13.91 8.00
N GLY A 94 -3.55 -14.14 9.13
CA GLY A 94 -3.15 -15.47 9.60
C GLY A 94 -1.98 -16.09 8.82
N PHE A 95 -1.07 -15.27 8.28
CA PHE A 95 0.12 -15.73 7.55
C PHE A 95 1.40 -15.21 8.18
N SER A 96 2.35 -16.11 8.42
CA SER A 96 3.64 -15.78 9.03
C SER A 96 4.59 -15.01 8.11
N SER A 97 4.37 -15.03 6.80
CA SER A 97 5.22 -14.36 5.81
C SER A 97 4.47 -13.98 4.54
N PHE A 98 5.04 -13.01 3.80
CA PHE A 98 4.54 -12.66 2.47
C PHE A 98 4.50 -13.88 1.53
N TYR A 99 5.46 -14.77 1.61
CA TYR A 99 5.53 -15.93 0.72
C TYR A 99 4.43 -16.95 1.00
N THR A 100 4.10 -17.19 2.28
CA THR A 100 2.99 -18.07 2.64
C THR A 100 1.64 -17.48 2.21
N PHE A 101 1.47 -16.16 2.36
CA PHE A 101 0.32 -15.43 1.85
C PHE A 101 0.23 -15.51 0.33
N ARG A 102 1.33 -15.22 -0.39
CA ARG A 102 1.39 -15.34 -1.85
C ARG A 102 1.01 -16.73 -2.31
N ASN A 103 1.58 -17.77 -1.73
CA ASN A 103 1.32 -19.17 -2.13
C ASN A 103 -0.15 -19.57 -1.92
N ARG A 104 -0.86 -18.96 -0.97
CA ARG A 104 -2.28 -19.20 -0.77
C ARG A 104 -3.15 -18.53 -1.83
N TYR A 105 -2.82 -17.30 -2.23
CA TYR A 105 -3.69 -16.49 -3.07
C TYR A 105 -3.21 -16.30 -4.51
N CYS A 106 -2.04 -16.81 -4.85
CA CYS A 106 -1.44 -16.60 -6.17
C CYS A 106 -0.81 -17.89 -6.69
N VAL A 107 -1.21 -18.28 -7.89
CA VAL A 107 -0.49 -19.29 -8.66
C VAL A 107 0.59 -18.58 -9.47
N THR A 108 1.82 -19.05 -9.33
CA THR A 108 2.98 -18.49 -10.02
C THR A 108 3.47 -19.43 -11.13
N HIS A 109 4.17 -18.90 -12.10
CA HIS A 109 4.98 -19.69 -13.03
C HIS A 109 6.43 -19.19 -13.01
N LYS A 110 7.35 -20.08 -13.31
CA LYS A 110 8.77 -19.76 -13.41
C LYS A 110 9.05 -19.11 -14.76
N LEU A 111 9.66 -17.93 -14.71
CA LEU A 111 10.20 -17.25 -15.86
C LEU A 111 11.72 -17.46 -15.86
N ASP A 112 12.26 -18.00 -16.95
CA ASP A 112 13.70 -18.13 -17.14
C ASP A 112 14.27 -16.76 -17.54
N LEU A 113 15.26 -16.30 -16.79
CA LEU A 113 15.98 -15.05 -17.04
C LEU A 113 17.30 -15.28 -17.78
N GLY A 114 17.58 -16.52 -18.18
CA GLY A 114 18.85 -16.93 -18.77
C GLY A 114 19.93 -17.20 -17.71
N GLY A 115 20.97 -17.94 -18.12
CA GLY A 115 22.09 -18.28 -17.22
C GLY A 115 21.72 -19.12 -16.00
N GLY A 116 20.64 -19.92 -16.07
CA GLY A 116 20.16 -20.76 -14.97
C GLY A 116 19.42 -20.00 -13.87
N LYS A 117 19.10 -18.71 -14.09
CA LYS A 117 18.35 -17.87 -13.14
C LYS A 117 16.86 -17.90 -13.47
N TYR A 118 16.05 -18.14 -12.46
CA TYR A 118 14.59 -18.16 -12.58
C TYR A 118 13.97 -17.15 -11.63
N THR A 119 12.84 -16.55 -12.05
CA THR A 119 11.97 -15.75 -11.18
C THR A 119 10.56 -16.29 -11.24
N GLU A 120 9.81 -16.17 -10.14
CA GLU A 120 8.41 -16.54 -10.10
C GLU A 120 7.56 -15.30 -10.34
N ILE A 121 6.73 -15.35 -11.37
CA ILE A 121 5.78 -14.29 -11.68
C ILE A 121 4.35 -14.78 -11.51
N PRO A 122 3.42 -13.91 -11.07
CA PRO A 122 2.02 -14.25 -10.93
C PRO A 122 1.42 -14.66 -12.28
N LYS A 123 0.67 -15.77 -12.29
CA LYS A 123 -0.12 -16.23 -13.44
C LYS A 123 -1.60 -15.86 -13.27
N TYR A 124 -2.18 -16.22 -12.12
CA TYR A 124 -3.55 -15.84 -11.73
C TYR A 124 -3.72 -15.90 -10.22
N TYR A 125 -4.81 -15.34 -9.72
CA TYR A 125 -5.13 -15.29 -8.30
C TYR A 125 -6.27 -16.24 -7.97
N VAL A 126 -6.19 -16.85 -6.78
CA VAL A 126 -7.14 -17.85 -6.28
C VAL A 126 -7.62 -17.47 -4.88
N HIS A 127 -8.69 -18.12 -4.42
CA HIS A 127 -9.26 -17.92 -3.07
C HIS A 127 -9.61 -16.47 -2.71
N ILE A 128 -10.00 -15.66 -3.70
CA ILE A 128 -10.28 -14.23 -3.49
C ILE A 128 -11.45 -14.01 -2.52
N LYS A 129 -12.51 -14.83 -2.59
CA LYS A 129 -13.64 -14.74 -1.65
C LYS A 129 -13.21 -14.95 -0.19
N GLU A 130 -12.31 -15.91 0.07
CA GLU A 130 -11.73 -16.11 1.41
C GLU A 130 -10.99 -14.87 1.89
N LEU A 131 -10.24 -14.22 1.01
CA LEU A 131 -9.52 -12.99 1.34
C LEU A 131 -10.49 -11.84 1.65
N GLU A 132 -11.54 -11.68 0.86
CA GLU A 132 -12.59 -10.67 1.08
C GLU A 132 -13.29 -10.89 2.41
N GLU A 133 -13.64 -12.15 2.75
CA GLU A 133 -14.23 -12.50 4.04
C GLU A 133 -13.32 -12.20 5.23
N LYS A 134 -12.00 -12.40 5.09
CA LYS A 134 -11.04 -12.00 6.12
C LYS A 134 -10.98 -10.49 6.28
N LEU A 135 -10.90 -9.75 5.17
CA LEU A 135 -10.83 -8.29 5.18
C LEU A 135 -12.07 -7.65 5.78
N SER A 136 -13.27 -8.16 5.49
CA SER A 136 -14.54 -7.61 5.99
C SER A 136 -14.63 -7.54 7.51
N LYS A 137 -13.86 -8.37 8.23
CA LYS A 137 -13.87 -8.43 9.69
C LYS A 137 -13.20 -7.22 10.36
N PHE A 138 -12.32 -6.50 9.67
CA PHE A 138 -11.55 -5.41 10.24
C PHE A 138 -11.40 -4.18 9.33
N SER A 139 -12.02 -4.21 8.14
CA SER A 139 -12.02 -3.09 7.21
C SER A 139 -13.43 -2.54 7.00
N TYR A 140 -13.48 -1.24 6.70
CA TYR A 140 -14.70 -0.55 6.32
C TYR A 140 -14.48 0.15 4.99
N ARG A 141 -15.41 0.00 4.06
CA ARG A 141 -15.37 0.62 2.75
C ARG A 141 -16.63 1.44 2.55
N VAL A 142 -16.45 2.64 2.07
CA VAL A 142 -17.51 3.55 1.65
C VAL A 142 -17.20 4.09 0.28
N THR A 143 -18.16 4.08 -0.61
CA THR A 143 -18.02 4.68 -1.94
C THR A 143 -18.49 6.14 -1.93
N LYS A 144 -18.02 6.92 -2.91
CA LYS A 144 -18.46 8.33 -3.06
C LYS A 144 -19.96 8.43 -3.28
N ASP A 145 -20.53 7.49 -4.01
CA ASP A 145 -21.96 7.46 -4.34
C ASP A 145 -22.84 7.16 -3.11
N GLU A 146 -22.28 6.48 -2.09
CA GLU A 146 -22.98 6.21 -0.82
C GLU A 146 -22.92 7.37 0.17
N CYS A 147 -21.92 8.25 0.05
CA CYS A 147 -21.66 9.29 1.04
C CYS A 147 -21.89 10.71 0.56
N LEU A 148 -21.91 10.92 -0.74
CA LEU A 148 -21.92 12.27 -1.32
C LEU A 148 -23.00 12.35 -2.39
N ASP A 149 -23.86 13.36 -2.28
CA ASP A 149 -24.76 13.76 -3.34
C ASP A 149 -23.98 14.63 -4.36
N LEU A 150 -23.28 13.96 -5.26
CA LEU A 150 -22.46 14.59 -6.29
C LEU A 150 -23.20 14.63 -7.63
N PRO A 151 -23.08 15.70 -8.41
CA PRO A 151 -23.57 15.72 -9.77
C PRO A 151 -22.90 14.64 -10.62
N LYS A 152 -23.62 14.13 -11.61
CA LYS A 152 -23.09 13.13 -12.53
C LYS A 152 -21.83 13.65 -13.23
N LYS A 153 -20.82 12.78 -13.33
CA LYS A 153 -19.59 13.11 -14.06
C LYS A 153 -19.90 13.30 -15.55
N LEU A 154 -19.56 14.46 -16.08
CA LEU A 154 -19.62 14.74 -17.49
C LEU A 154 -18.23 14.50 -18.10
N TYR A 155 -18.18 13.65 -19.12
CA TYR A 155 -16.96 13.39 -19.87
C TYR A 155 -17.05 14.10 -21.22
N SER A 156 -16.10 14.99 -21.51
CA SER A 156 -15.94 15.59 -22.83
C SER A 156 -14.61 15.18 -23.43
N LYS A 157 -14.60 14.83 -24.71
CA LYS A 157 -13.38 14.60 -25.47
C LYS A 157 -12.96 15.89 -26.13
N ARG A 158 -11.71 16.29 -25.93
CA ARG A 158 -11.07 17.37 -26.69
C ARG A 158 -10.01 16.75 -27.57
N TYR A 159 -10.10 16.99 -28.86
CA TYR A 159 -9.09 16.61 -29.82
C TYR A 159 -8.11 17.77 -29.94
N ILE A 160 -6.85 17.49 -29.89
CA ILE A 160 -5.74 18.43 -30.01
C ILE A 160 -4.83 17.86 -31.09
N ASP A 161 -4.57 18.64 -32.14
CA ASP A 161 -3.65 18.23 -33.18
C ASP A 161 -2.22 18.40 -32.71
N MET A 162 -1.38 17.44 -33.05
CA MET A 162 0.05 17.53 -32.78
C MET A 162 0.67 18.58 -33.70
N ASN A 163 1.70 19.28 -33.24
CA ASN A 163 2.52 20.08 -34.13
C ASN A 163 3.45 19.16 -34.95
N GLU A 164 4.03 19.71 -36.02
CA GLU A 164 4.86 18.94 -36.96
C GLU A 164 6.02 18.19 -36.30
N ASP A 165 6.65 18.77 -35.27
CA ASP A 165 7.77 18.15 -34.57
C ASP A 165 7.30 17.00 -33.66
N GLN A 166 6.15 17.14 -33.02
CA GLN A 166 5.53 16.09 -32.24
C GLN A 166 5.08 14.92 -33.12
N GLU A 167 4.53 15.21 -34.30
CA GLU A 167 4.08 14.19 -35.24
C GLU A 167 5.28 13.39 -35.80
N LYS A 168 6.34 14.07 -36.20
CA LYS A 168 7.59 13.42 -36.62
C LYS A 168 8.19 12.52 -35.54
N PHE A 169 8.22 13.00 -34.28
CA PHE A 169 8.74 12.23 -33.17
C PHE A 169 7.86 11.02 -32.84
N TYR A 170 6.54 11.19 -32.89
CA TYR A 170 5.58 10.11 -32.68
C TYR A 170 5.71 9.01 -33.74
N GLU A 171 5.83 9.37 -35.01
CA GLU A 171 6.03 8.41 -36.10
C GLU A 171 7.35 7.62 -35.96
N GLN A 172 8.43 8.23 -35.44
CA GLN A 172 9.69 7.54 -35.16
C GLN A 172 9.57 6.50 -34.02
N LEU A 173 8.62 6.68 -33.09
CA LEU A 173 8.38 5.76 -31.96
C LEU A 173 7.37 4.65 -32.30
N ARG A 174 6.71 4.72 -33.44
CA ARG A 174 5.65 3.81 -33.87
C ARG A 174 6.18 2.57 -34.59
N ILE A 175 7.35 2.06 -34.23
CA ILE A 175 7.95 0.84 -34.79
C ILE A 175 7.42 -0.39 -34.08
#